data_cd7eaa817602929ce652d7e61dac204c
#
_entry.id   cd7eaa817602929ce652d7e61dac204c
#
_cell.length_a   1.000
_cell.length_b   1.000
_cell.length_c   1.000
_cell.angle_alpha   90.00
_cell.angle_beta   90.00
_cell.angle_gamma   90.00
#
_symmetry.space_group_name_H-M   'P 1'
#
loop_
_entity.id
_entity.type
_entity.pdbx_description
1 polymer ?
#
loop_
_entity_poly.entity_id
_entity_poly.type
_entity_poly.pdbx_seq_one_letter_code
_entity_poly.pdbx_strand_id
1 'polypeptide(L)'
;MKHSQTGKESGASDVPFITQVKGEYLLPFGRTPNDTLIRHREAIDNVKPPEPTAPMKAGNYFQDALMHWFNDEFNCAIMEPKKGYRNKHCNMVASLDGIFTEDWQYEGTTVKAGNLWECKHPGRPSNPTDAMERVLQVQAQMDCTDTDICVIGELARSDLQWRIAFVPRHEPSIKAIREAVNIFWDHMENDTNYPPVTNEEANRYYDANYFQPIDLTDGPCEEIKSEARGHLIDAADTYLAAERAVTAGKKCMEENALIMKHILGGVEKVQLPDNRMVNFTTVNYKAQPEKIKITPAKDAYTTRRFKIKES
;
A
#
# COMPACT_ATOMS: atom_id res chain seq x y z
N MET A 1 14.47 10.45 -18.64
CA MET A 1 14.48 10.63 -17.17
C MET A 1 13.05 10.85 -16.74
N LYS A 2 12.49 9.96 -15.94
CA LYS A 2 11.13 10.10 -15.40
C LYS A 2 11.11 11.30 -14.44
N HIS A 3 10.24 12.27 -14.69
CA HIS A 3 10.21 13.57 -14.01
C HIS A 3 9.96 13.56 -12.49
N SER A 4 9.46 12.45 -11.93
CA SER A 4 9.14 12.33 -10.50
C SER A 4 10.34 12.22 -9.54
N GLN A 5 11.57 12.33 -10.04
CA GLN A 5 12.78 12.14 -9.23
C GLN A 5 13.39 13.44 -8.68
N THR A 6 12.77 14.59 -8.95
CA THR A 6 13.32 15.88 -8.48
C THR A 6 12.88 16.26 -7.08
N GLY A 7 11.94 15.53 -6.46
CA GLY A 7 11.33 15.88 -5.18
C GLY A 7 10.43 17.13 -5.19
N LYS A 8 10.41 17.87 -6.32
CA LYS A 8 9.71 19.16 -6.43
C LYS A 8 8.26 19.06 -6.93
N GLU A 9 7.83 17.88 -7.35
CA GLU A 9 6.48 17.61 -7.85
C GLU A 9 6.07 16.21 -7.43
N SER A 10 4.80 16.01 -7.03
CA SER A 10 4.26 14.67 -6.77
C SER A 10 4.05 13.93 -8.09
N GLY A 11 4.56 12.71 -8.20
CA GLY A 11 4.24 11.85 -9.33
C GLY A 11 2.82 11.29 -9.23
N ALA A 12 2.13 11.07 -10.34
CA ALA A 12 0.85 10.34 -10.34
C ALA A 12 0.97 8.96 -9.67
N SER A 13 2.14 8.36 -9.69
CA SER A 13 2.46 7.12 -8.97
C SER A 13 2.60 7.27 -7.44
N ASP A 14 2.68 8.50 -6.92
CA ASP A 14 2.72 8.78 -5.47
C ASP A 14 1.32 8.90 -4.88
N VAL A 15 0.35 9.25 -5.70
CA VAL A 15 -1.05 9.50 -5.33
C VAL A 15 -1.67 8.36 -4.50
N PRO A 16 -1.49 7.08 -4.82
CA PRO A 16 -2.04 5.98 -4.03
C PRO A 16 -1.55 5.91 -2.57
N PHE A 17 -0.40 6.50 -2.28
CA PHE A 17 0.20 6.48 -0.94
C PHE A 17 -0.29 7.63 -0.05
N ILE A 18 -0.77 8.71 -0.65
CA ILE A 18 -1.17 9.93 0.05
C ILE A 18 -2.67 10.21 0.02
N THR A 19 -3.44 9.44 -0.77
CA THR A 19 -4.88 9.61 -0.91
C THR A 19 -5.64 8.61 -0.03
N GLN A 20 -6.59 9.11 0.73
CA GLN A 20 -7.50 8.26 1.51
C GLN A 20 -8.67 7.76 0.63
N VAL A 21 -9.03 6.50 0.83
CA VAL A 21 -10.24 5.89 0.26
C VAL A 21 -11.15 5.51 1.42
N LYS A 22 -12.35 6.09 1.47
CA LYS A 22 -13.31 5.91 2.59
C LYS A 22 -12.71 6.27 3.97
N GLY A 23 -11.82 7.26 4.00
CA GLY A 23 -11.17 7.71 5.24
C GLY A 23 -9.93 6.96 5.66
N GLU A 24 -9.49 5.96 4.89
CA GLU A 24 -8.31 5.14 5.20
C GLU A 24 -7.26 5.22 4.09
N TYR A 25 -5.97 5.17 4.45
CA TYR A 25 -4.89 5.04 3.49
C TYR A 25 -4.75 3.59 3.03
N LEU A 26 -4.53 3.37 1.73
CA LEU A 26 -4.41 2.03 1.14
C LEU A 26 -3.12 1.31 1.55
N LEU A 27 -2.08 2.04 1.89
CA LEU A 27 -0.74 1.56 2.26
C LEU A 27 -0.16 0.53 1.26
N PRO A 28 -0.12 0.80 -0.05
CA PRO A 28 0.42 -0.14 -1.00
C PRO A 28 1.85 -0.51 -0.63
N PHE A 29 2.17 -1.80 -0.64
CA PHE A 29 3.48 -2.32 -0.24
C PHE A 29 3.92 -1.95 1.20
N GLY A 30 2.96 -1.64 2.09
CA GLY A 30 3.21 -1.20 3.47
C GLY A 30 3.78 0.22 3.59
N ARG A 31 3.74 1.02 2.53
CA ARG A 31 4.28 2.37 2.50
C ARG A 31 3.24 3.38 2.97
N THR A 32 3.64 4.25 3.89
CA THR A 32 2.79 5.29 4.49
C THR A 32 2.91 6.62 3.75
N PRO A 33 2.00 7.60 4.01
CA PRO A 33 2.15 8.96 3.52
C PRO A 33 3.47 9.61 3.96
N ASN A 34 3.91 9.36 5.21
CA ASN A 34 5.18 9.90 5.71
C ASN A 34 6.40 9.29 5.00
N ASP A 35 6.37 8.02 4.63
CA ASP A 35 7.43 7.42 3.80
C ASP A 35 7.54 8.14 2.44
N THR A 36 6.41 8.64 1.93
CA THR A 36 6.40 9.44 0.70
C THR A 36 6.98 10.84 0.93
N LEU A 37 6.62 11.51 2.05
CA LEU A 37 7.22 12.79 2.44
C LEU A 37 8.74 12.69 2.60
N ILE A 38 9.22 11.71 3.35
CA ILE A 38 10.65 11.47 3.58
C ILE A 38 11.38 11.35 2.24
N ARG A 39 10.86 10.52 1.33
CA ARG A 39 11.47 10.33 0.01
C ARG A 39 11.53 11.62 -0.81
N HIS A 40 10.51 12.48 -0.73
CA HIS A 40 10.52 13.76 -1.44
C HIS A 40 11.51 14.74 -0.82
N ARG A 41 11.60 14.82 0.52
CA ARG A 41 12.61 15.62 1.22
C ARG A 41 14.03 15.16 0.87
N GLU A 42 14.28 13.87 0.93
CA GLU A 42 15.56 13.27 0.53
C GLU A 42 15.92 13.60 -0.92
N ALA A 43 14.93 13.58 -1.84
CA ALA A 43 15.17 13.95 -3.23
C ALA A 43 15.50 15.44 -3.42
N ILE A 44 14.88 16.33 -2.64
CA ILE A 44 15.22 17.77 -2.61
C ILE A 44 16.63 17.97 -2.08
N ASP A 45 17.04 17.23 -1.06
CA ASP A 45 18.37 17.26 -0.45
C ASP A 45 19.43 16.52 -1.28
N ASN A 46 19.06 16.04 -2.48
CA ASN A 46 19.91 15.27 -3.38
C ASN A 46 20.45 13.97 -2.78
N VAL A 47 19.74 13.38 -1.81
CA VAL A 47 20.04 12.04 -1.31
C VAL A 47 19.81 11.03 -2.43
N LYS A 48 20.80 10.20 -2.71
CA LYS A 48 20.70 9.19 -3.77
C LYS A 48 19.61 8.18 -3.41
N PRO A 49 18.60 7.97 -4.28
CA PRO A 49 17.57 6.98 -4.03
C PRO A 49 18.18 5.57 -3.98
N PRO A 50 17.56 4.64 -3.26
CA PRO A 50 18.00 3.25 -3.22
C PRO A 50 17.99 2.64 -4.63
N GLU A 51 18.89 1.70 -4.86
CA GLU A 51 18.95 1.00 -6.15
C GLU A 51 17.63 0.30 -6.46
N PRO A 52 17.12 0.41 -7.69
CA PRO A 52 15.89 -0.26 -8.09
C PRO A 52 16.00 -1.77 -7.88
N THR A 53 14.95 -2.37 -7.32
CA THR A 53 14.88 -3.84 -7.17
C THR A 53 14.84 -4.54 -8.53
N ALA A 54 15.17 -5.83 -8.57
CA ALA A 54 15.14 -6.61 -9.81
C ALA A 54 13.76 -6.56 -10.52
N PRO A 55 12.60 -6.67 -9.83
CA PRO A 55 11.29 -6.46 -10.45
C PRO A 55 11.09 -5.07 -11.06
N MET A 56 11.58 -4.00 -10.40
CA MET A 56 11.48 -2.63 -10.93
C MET A 56 12.33 -2.46 -12.18
N LYS A 57 13.55 -3.00 -12.18
CA LYS A 57 14.41 -3.00 -13.37
C LYS A 57 13.75 -3.74 -14.54
N ALA A 58 13.23 -4.96 -14.26
CA ALA A 58 12.52 -5.74 -15.27
C ALA A 58 11.33 -5.00 -15.87
N GLY A 59 10.49 -4.34 -15.03
CA GLY A 59 9.37 -3.53 -15.51
C GLY A 59 9.81 -2.45 -16.49
N ASN A 60 10.89 -1.73 -16.17
CA ASN A 60 11.41 -0.69 -17.06
C ASN A 60 11.96 -1.25 -18.40
N TYR A 61 12.62 -2.43 -18.36
CA TYR A 61 13.15 -3.04 -19.60
C TYR A 61 12.06 -3.63 -20.48
N PHE A 62 10.98 -4.12 -19.91
CA PHE A 62 9.93 -4.79 -20.68
C PHE A 62 8.83 -3.84 -21.16
N GLN A 63 8.77 -2.61 -20.66
CA GLN A 63 7.69 -1.66 -20.98
C GLN A 63 7.49 -1.48 -22.48
N ASP A 64 8.56 -1.21 -23.24
CA ASP A 64 8.51 -1.03 -24.69
C ASP A 64 8.08 -2.31 -25.41
N ALA A 65 8.63 -3.44 -25.00
CA ALA A 65 8.29 -4.75 -25.60
C ALA A 65 6.80 -5.10 -25.34
N LEU A 66 6.30 -4.83 -24.15
CA LEU A 66 4.90 -5.06 -23.80
C LEU A 66 3.96 -4.13 -24.57
N MET A 67 4.34 -2.87 -24.78
CA MET A 67 3.57 -1.94 -25.59
C MET A 67 3.49 -2.40 -27.06
N HIS A 68 4.62 -2.83 -27.64
CA HIS A 68 4.63 -3.37 -29.00
C HIS A 68 3.78 -4.64 -29.10
N TRP A 69 3.91 -5.58 -28.14
CA TRP A 69 3.08 -6.77 -28.12
C TRP A 69 1.58 -6.44 -27.99
N PHE A 70 1.21 -5.49 -27.14
CA PHE A 70 -0.18 -5.05 -27.02
C PHE A 70 -0.71 -4.45 -28.33
N ASN A 71 0.09 -3.62 -29.00
CA ASN A 71 -0.27 -3.05 -30.30
C ASN A 71 -0.52 -4.13 -31.36
N ASP A 72 0.36 -5.13 -31.44
CA ASP A 72 0.25 -6.24 -32.39
C ASP A 72 -0.96 -7.14 -32.09
N GLU A 73 -1.15 -7.51 -30.81
CA GLU A 73 -2.22 -8.41 -30.37
C GLU A 73 -3.60 -7.81 -30.57
N PHE A 74 -3.76 -6.52 -30.29
CA PHE A 74 -5.06 -5.84 -30.31
C PHE A 74 -5.25 -4.90 -31.49
N ASN A 75 -4.34 -4.93 -32.45
CA ASN A 75 -4.36 -4.07 -33.65
C ASN A 75 -4.69 -2.61 -33.31
N CYS A 76 -3.91 -2.04 -32.40
CA CYS A 76 -4.03 -0.64 -31.98
C CYS A 76 -2.70 0.09 -32.14
N ALA A 77 -2.71 1.41 -32.00
CA ALA A 77 -1.53 2.25 -32.11
C ALA A 77 -1.31 3.02 -30.81
N ILE A 78 -0.40 2.54 -29.97
CA ILE A 78 0.01 3.18 -28.71
C ILE A 78 1.46 3.63 -28.86
N MET A 79 1.77 4.82 -28.36
CA MET A 79 3.12 5.38 -28.36
C MET A 79 3.46 5.93 -26.96
N GLU A 80 4.70 5.72 -26.50
CA GLU A 80 5.21 6.35 -25.29
C GLU A 80 5.44 7.85 -25.52
N PRO A 81 4.83 8.74 -24.70
CA PRO A 81 5.07 10.16 -24.83
C PRO A 81 6.44 10.54 -24.25
N LYS A 82 7.16 11.41 -24.95
CA LYS A 82 8.52 11.86 -24.55
C LYS A 82 8.53 12.87 -23.40
N LYS A 83 7.37 13.38 -23.00
CA LYS A 83 7.25 14.47 -22.01
C LYS A 83 6.34 14.01 -20.85
N GLY A 84 6.66 14.47 -19.64
CA GLY A 84 5.73 14.42 -18.52
C GLY A 84 4.63 15.46 -18.66
N TYR A 85 3.47 15.17 -18.11
CA TYR A 85 2.29 16.02 -18.11
C TYR A 85 2.08 16.63 -16.74
N ARG A 86 2.04 17.96 -16.67
CA ARG A 86 1.83 18.70 -15.41
C ARG A 86 0.36 18.97 -15.19
N ASN A 87 -0.09 18.75 -13.96
CA ASN A 87 -1.43 19.13 -13.57
C ASN A 87 -1.58 20.66 -13.53
N LYS A 88 -2.75 21.15 -13.92
CA LYS A 88 -3.05 22.61 -13.94
C LYS A 88 -3.60 23.11 -12.60
N HIS A 89 -3.99 22.22 -11.69
CA HIS A 89 -4.74 22.53 -10.48
C HIS A 89 -3.97 22.23 -9.19
N CYS A 90 -2.94 21.39 -9.24
CA CYS A 90 -2.12 21.05 -8.08
C CYS A 90 -0.69 20.70 -8.53
N ASN A 91 0.24 20.62 -7.58
CA ASN A 91 1.65 20.35 -7.87
C ASN A 91 1.89 18.85 -8.11
N MET A 92 1.40 18.36 -9.24
CA MET A 92 1.48 16.95 -9.65
C MET A 92 1.93 16.82 -11.09
N VAL A 93 2.68 15.74 -11.38
CA VAL A 93 3.17 15.40 -12.72
C VAL A 93 2.89 13.93 -13.02
N ALA A 94 2.54 13.62 -14.24
CA ALA A 94 2.37 12.26 -14.72
C ALA A 94 3.42 11.92 -15.79
N SER A 95 4.08 10.77 -15.62
CA SER A 95 4.75 10.04 -16.70
C SER A 95 3.81 8.93 -17.14
N LEU A 96 3.57 8.83 -18.43
CA LEU A 96 2.61 7.87 -18.99
C LEU A 96 3.37 6.71 -19.63
N ASP A 97 2.80 5.50 -19.54
CA ASP A 97 3.32 4.34 -20.24
C ASP A 97 2.97 4.40 -21.74
N GLY A 98 1.79 4.95 -22.09
CA GLY A 98 1.41 5.12 -23.48
C GLY A 98 0.18 6.01 -23.69
N ILE A 99 0.04 6.47 -24.94
CA ILE A 99 -1.12 7.21 -25.43
C ILE A 99 -1.55 6.58 -26.75
N PHE A 100 -2.85 6.37 -26.94
CA PHE A 100 -3.42 5.95 -28.21
C PHE A 100 -3.21 7.07 -29.25
N THR A 101 -2.60 6.74 -30.37
CA THR A 101 -2.38 7.72 -31.46
C THR A 101 -3.51 7.73 -32.47
N GLU A 102 -4.35 6.70 -32.46
CA GLU A 102 -5.53 6.52 -33.31
C GLU A 102 -6.73 6.03 -32.46
N ASP A 103 -7.94 6.19 -32.98
CA ASP A 103 -9.13 5.63 -32.36
C ASP A 103 -9.06 4.10 -32.38
N TRP A 104 -9.28 3.49 -31.25
CA TRP A 104 -9.29 2.03 -31.09
C TRP A 104 -10.65 1.52 -30.61
N GLN A 105 -11.09 0.41 -31.17
CA GLN A 105 -12.33 -0.26 -30.79
C GLN A 105 -12.07 -1.66 -30.25
N TYR A 106 -12.58 -1.94 -29.08
CA TYR A 106 -12.45 -3.25 -28.45
C TYR A 106 -13.71 -3.58 -27.63
N GLU A 107 -14.31 -4.74 -27.86
CA GLU A 107 -15.52 -5.23 -27.17
C GLU A 107 -16.64 -4.19 -27.04
N GLY A 108 -16.89 -3.44 -28.10
CA GLY A 108 -17.93 -2.40 -28.15
C GLY A 108 -17.58 -1.07 -27.49
N THR A 109 -16.39 -0.95 -26.91
CA THR A 109 -15.86 0.30 -26.35
C THR A 109 -14.97 1.00 -27.38
N THR A 110 -15.17 2.31 -27.57
CA THR A 110 -14.30 3.15 -28.41
C THR A 110 -13.38 3.98 -27.54
N VAL A 111 -12.08 3.78 -27.65
CA VAL A 111 -11.04 4.59 -27.04
C VAL A 111 -10.55 5.58 -28.08
N LYS A 112 -10.75 6.87 -27.85
CA LYS A 112 -10.32 7.93 -28.78
C LYS A 112 -8.82 8.15 -28.74
N ALA A 113 -8.24 8.57 -29.85
CA ALA A 113 -6.87 9.06 -29.89
C ALA A 113 -6.63 10.12 -28.80
N GLY A 114 -5.45 10.08 -28.19
CA GLY A 114 -5.10 10.92 -27.05
C GLY A 114 -5.42 10.32 -25.68
N ASN A 115 -6.25 9.30 -25.59
CA ASN A 115 -6.52 8.59 -24.33
C ASN A 115 -5.33 7.70 -23.90
N LEU A 116 -5.33 7.31 -22.63
CA LEU A 116 -4.18 6.75 -21.96
C LEU A 116 -4.16 5.22 -22.01
N TRP A 117 -2.95 4.68 -22.02
CA TRP A 117 -2.66 3.29 -21.77
C TRP A 117 -1.66 3.15 -20.61
N GLU A 118 -1.98 2.31 -19.64
CA GLU A 118 -1.12 1.96 -18.51
C GLU A 118 -0.79 0.48 -18.54
N CYS A 119 0.48 0.13 -18.46
CA CYS A 119 0.96 -1.25 -18.49
C CYS A 119 1.20 -1.79 -17.09
N LYS A 120 0.69 -3.00 -16.83
CA LYS A 120 1.00 -3.73 -15.60
C LYS A 120 1.51 -5.12 -15.92
N HIS A 121 2.63 -5.49 -15.26
CA HIS A 121 3.27 -6.78 -15.46
C HIS A 121 3.49 -7.50 -14.11
N PRO A 122 2.40 -7.92 -13.43
CA PRO A 122 2.50 -8.59 -12.14
C PRO A 122 3.00 -10.03 -12.24
N GLY A 123 3.41 -10.59 -11.11
CA GLY A 123 3.82 -12.00 -11.04
C GLY A 123 2.67 -12.99 -11.25
N ARG A 124 1.48 -12.63 -10.76
CA ARG A 124 0.25 -13.44 -10.85
C ARG A 124 -0.87 -12.60 -11.46
N PRO A 125 -1.83 -13.26 -12.15
CA PRO A 125 -2.96 -12.57 -12.73
C PRO A 125 -3.88 -11.98 -11.66
N SER A 126 -4.46 -10.83 -11.98
CA SER A 126 -5.48 -10.16 -11.20
C SER A 126 -6.47 -9.49 -12.15
N ASN A 127 -7.63 -9.05 -11.65
CA ASN A 127 -8.40 -8.08 -12.41
C ASN A 127 -7.66 -6.73 -12.33
N PRO A 128 -7.35 -6.06 -13.45
CA PRO A 128 -6.57 -4.82 -13.44
C PRO A 128 -7.11 -3.71 -12.52
N THR A 129 -8.42 -3.69 -12.27
CA THR A 129 -9.10 -2.67 -11.44
C THR A 129 -9.32 -3.10 -9.98
N ASP A 130 -9.01 -4.33 -9.59
CA ASP A 130 -9.18 -4.78 -8.20
C ASP A 130 -8.21 -4.07 -7.24
N ALA A 131 -7.05 -3.66 -7.76
CA ALA A 131 -6.06 -2.91 -7.03
C ALA A 131 -6.38 -1.41 -7.11
N MET A 132 -6.98 -0.87 -6.05
CA MET A 132 -7.41 0.54 -5.99
C MET A 132 -6.25 1.52 -6.21
N GLU A 133 -5.04 1.17 -5.82
CA GLU A 133 -3.84 1.97 -6.08
C GLU A 133 -3.60 2.21 -7.58
N ARG A 134 -3.93 1.24 -8.44
CA ARG A 134 -3.83 1.39 -9.90
C ARG A 134 -4.88 2.36 -10.42
N VAL A 135 -6.10 2.24 -9.89
CA VAL A 135 -7.22 3.14 -10.27
C VAL A 135 -6.90 4.58 -9.89
N LEU A 136 -6.39 4.82 -8.68
CA LEU A 136 -5.98 6.16 -8.26
C LEU A 136 -4.84 6.72 -9.12
N GLN A 137 -3.85 5.89 -9.46
CA GLN A 137 -2.76 6.29 -10.35
C GLN A 137 -3.27 6.76 -11.71
N VAL A 138 -4.14 5.99 -12.36
CA VAL A 138 -4.66 6.36 -13.69
C VAL A 138 -5.63 7.54 -13.63
N GLN A 139 -6.39 7.72 -12.54
CA GLN A 139 -7.18 8.94 -12.35
C GLN A 139 -6.29 10.19 -12.25
N ALA A 140 -5.16 10.09 -11.54
CA ALA A 140 -4.18 11.17 -11.46
C ALA A 140 -3.53 11.47 -12.84
N GLN A 141 -3.22 10.43 -13.61
CA GLN A 141 -2.71 10.58 -14.97
C GLN A 141 -3.73 11.27 -15.88
N MET A 142 -5.00 10.85 -15.82
CA MET A 142 -6.08 11.50 -16.59
C MET A 142 -6.29 12.96 -16.20
N ASP A 143 -6.10 13.28 -14.92
CA ASP A 143 -6.18 14.67 -14.46
C ASP A 143 -5.03 15.54 -14.97
N CYS A 144 -3.84 14.98 -15.12
CA CYS A 144 -2.69 15.67 -15.69
C CYS A 144 -2.82 15.88 -17.20
N THR A 145 -3.56 15.03 -17.91
CA THR A 145 -3.65 15.02 -19.37
C THR A 145 -4.98 15.53 -19.91
N ASP A 146 -5.97 15.72 -19.04
CA ASP A 146 -7.34 16.11 -19.40
C ASP A 146 -8.00 15.10 -20.35
N THR A 147 -7.82 13.80 -20.06
CA THR A 147 -8.38 12.68 -20.85
C THR A 147 -9.53 12.00 -20.13
N ASP A 148 -10.39 11.31 -20.89
CA ASP A 148 -11.66 10.76 -20.41
C ASP A 148 -11.56 9.29 -19.97
N ILE A 149 -10.58 8.55 -20.51
CA ILE A 149 -10.44 7.12 -20.25
C ILE A 149 -8.98 6.71 -20.21
N CYS A 150 -8.66 5.76 -19.33
CA CYS A 150 -7.39 5.04 -19.36
C CYS A 150 -7.66 3.55 -19.55
N VAL A 151 -6.92 2.92 -20.44
CA VAL A 151 -6.92 1.47 -20.63
C VAL A 151 -5.78 0.88 -19.82
N ILE A 152 -6.09 0.02 -18.85
CA ILE A 152 -5.06 -0.74 -18.13
C ILE A 152 -4.89 -2.09 -18.86
N GLY A 153 -3.71 -2.30 -19.44
CA GLY A 153 -3.29 -3.57 -19.99
C GLY A 153 -2.44 -4.34 -18.97
N GLU A 154 -2.93 -5.46 -18.46
CA GLU A 154 -2.19 -6.34 -17.56
C GLU A 154 -1.76 -7.62 -18.28
N LEU A 155 -0.45 -7.91 -18.28
CA LEU A 155 0.11 -9.18 -18.72
C LEU A 155 0.81 -9.85 -17.52
N ALA A 156 0.19 -10.84 -16.91
CA ALA A 156 0.81 -11.54 -15.80
C ALA A 156 1.92 -12.49 -16.26
N ARG A 157 3.04 -12.52 -15.50
CA ARG A 157 4.20 -13.36 -15.84
C ARG A 157 3.94 -14.85 -15.76
N SER A 158 2.94 -15.26 -14.98
CA SER A 158 2.64 -16.68 -14.76
C SER A 158 1.86 -17.34 -15.89
N ASP A 159 1.10 -16.58 -16.68
CA ASP A 159 0.23 -17.13 -17.72
C ASP A 159 0.38 -16.45 -19.09
N LEU A 160 1.03 -15.28 -19.14
CA LEU A 160 1.25 -14.48 -20.34
C LEU A 160 -0.05 -14.19 -21.12
N GLN A 161 -1.14 -14.00 -20.40
CA GLN A 161 -2.43 -13.61 -20.97
C GLN A 161 -2.74 -12.16 -20.66
N TRP A 162 -3.15 -11.42 -21.69
CA TRP A 162 -3.61 -10.04 -21.53
C TRP A 162 -4.98 -9.98 -20.84
N ARG A 163 -5.08 -9.05 -19.91
CA ARG A 163 -6.33 -8.62 -19.27
C ARG A 163 -6.45 -7.13 -19.48
N ILE A 164 -7.60 -6.70 -19.94
CA ILE A 164 -7.85 -5.31 -20.29
C ILE A 164 -8.96 -4.78 -19.39
N ALA A 165 -8.74 -3.59 -18.84
CA ALA A 165 -9.78 -2.87 -18.12
C ALA A 165 -9.85 -1.42 -18.61
N PHE A 166 -11.06 -0.93 -18.77
CA PHE A 166 -11.36 0.45 -19.13
C PHE A 166 -11.68 1.21 -17.85
N VAL A 167 -10.90 2.23 -17.55
CA VAL A 167 -11.11 3.09 -16.38
C VAL A 167 -11.56 4.45 -16.86
N PRO A 168 -12.86 4.78 -16.73
CA PRO A 168 -13.35 6.10 -17.08
C PRO A 168 -12.88 7.14 -16.07
N ARG A 169 -12.76 8.38 -16.53
CA ARG A 169 -12.49 9.54 -15.67
C ARG A 169 -13.58 9.68 -14.61
N HIS A 170 -13.20 9.89 -13.37
CA HIS A 170 -14.10 10.01 -12.22
C HIS A 170 -13.79 11.26 -11.41
N GLU A 171 -14.55 12.33 -11.65
CA GLU A 171 -14.31 13.65 -11.04
C GLU A 171 -14.28 13.65 -9.51
N PRO A 172 -15.13 12.88 -8.78
CA PRO A 172 -15.00 12.82 -7.31
C PRO A 172 -13.65 12.27 -6.84
N SER A 173 -13.11 11.24 -7.51
CA SER A 173 -11.77 10.72 -7.20
C SER A 173 -10.68 11.74 -7.53
N ILE A 174 -10.79 12.41 -8.67
CA ILE A 174 -9.86 13.46 -9.08
C ILE A 174 -9.85 14.62 -8.07
N LYS A 175 -11.01 15.02 -7.59
CA LYS A 175 -11.11 16.06 -6.55
C LYS A 175 -10.39 15.63 -5.27
N ALA A 176 -10.64 14.40 -4.79
CA ALA A 176 -9.97 13.86 -3.61
C ALA A 176 -8.44 13.75 -3.80
N ILE A 177 -7.99 13.37 -5.00
CA ILE A 177 -6.57 13.32 -5.36
C ILE A 177 -5.93 14.72 -5.27
N ARG A 178 -6.57 15.74 -5.86
CA ARG A 178 -6.07 17.12 -5.80
C ARG A 178 -5.97 17.63 -4.37
N GLU A 179 -6.98 17.35 -3.54
CA GLU A 179 -6.97 17.68 -2.11
C GLU A 179 -5.82 16.98 -1.37
N ALA A 180 -5.62 15.69 -1.60
CA ALA A 180 -4.53 14.92 -1.01
C ALA A 180 -3.15 15.46 -1.44
N VAL A 181 -2.97 15.81 -2.70
CA VAL A 181 -1.73 16.42 -3.21
C VAL A 181 -1.48 17.78 -2.57
N ASN A 182 -2.50 18.61 -2.39
CA ASN A 182 -2.36 19.91 -1.73
C ASN A 182 -1.98 19.75 -0.25
N ILE A 183 -2.61 18.82 0.49
CA ILE A 183 -2.24 18.49 1.86
C ILE A 183 -0.81 17.99 1.94
N PHE A 184 -0.40 17.13 1.01
CA PHE A 184 0.98 16.65 0.93
C PHE A 184 1.98 17.79 0.79
N TRP A 185 1.73 18.75 -0.10
CA TRP A 185 2.62 19.89 -0.30
C TRP A 185 2.57 20.87 0.86
N ASP A 186 1.44 21.02 1.55
CA ASP A 186 1.37 21.78 2.80
C ASP A 186 2.30 21.17 3.88
N HIS A 187 2.31 19.86 4.03
CA HIS A 187 3.27 19.17 4.90
C HIS A 187 4.73 19.36 4.46
N MET A 188 4.99 19.39 3.14
CA MET A 188 6.34 19.62 2.60
C MET A 188 6.82 21.05 2.88
N GLU A 189 5.99 22.05 2.69
CA GLU A 189 6.30 23.47 2.85
C GLU A 189 6.47 23.87 4.32
N ASN A 190 5.65 23.30 5.21
CA ASN A 190 5.69 23.60 6.65
C ASN A 190 6.58 22.65 7.46
N ASP A 191 7.29 21.74 6.81
CA ASP A 191 8.13 20.71 7.45
C ASP A 191 7.39 19.91 8.54
N THR A 192 6.13 19.59 8.28
CA THR A 192 5.27 18.82 9.18
C THR A 192 5.09 17.39 8.66
N ASN A 193 4.54 16.50 9.48
CA ASN A 193 4.28 15.10 9.12
C ASN A 193 2.80 14.78 9.22
N TYR A 194 2.36 13.77 8.47
CA TYR A 194 1.06 13.15 8.70
C TYR A 194 1.03 12.48 10.08
N PRO A 195 -0.14 12.39 10.73
CA PRO A 195 -0.29 11.51 11.88
C PRO A 195 0.14 10.08 11.51
N PRO A 196 0.86 9.37 12.39
CA PRO A 196 1.26 7.98 12.12
C PRO A 196 0.04 7.09 11.86
N VAL A 197 0.10 6.29 10.79
CA VAL A 197 -1.01 5.41 10.37
C VAL A 197 -0.76 3.94 10.69
N THR A 198 0.45 3.59 11.14
CA THR A 198 0.80 2.26 11.62
C THR A 198 1.54 2.33 12.96
N ASN A 199 1.45 1.25 13.75
CA ASN A 199 2.21 1.17 15.01
C ASN A 199 3.73 1.26 14.80
N GLU A 200 4.24 0.71 13.71
CA GLU A 200 5.66 0.77 13.38
C GLU A 200 6.09 2.21 13.07
N GLU A 201 5.28 2.93 12.32
CA GLU A 201 5.51 4.34 12.01
C GLU A 201 5.39 5.21 13.27
N ALA A 202 4.39 4.96 14.12
CA ALA A 202 4.24 5.65 15.40
C ALA A 202 5.47 5.46 16.29
N ASN A 203 6.00 4.23 16.38
CA ASN A 203 7.21 3.97 17.14
C ASN A 203 8.41 4.74 16.58
N ARG A 204 8.62 4.72 15.26
CA ARG A 204 9.71 5.49 14.61
C ARG A 204 9.57 7.00 14.87
N TYR A 205 8.36 7.51 14.76
CA TYR A 205 8.08 8.93 15.01
C TYR A 205 8.36 9.33 16.46
N TYR A 206 7.90 8.53 17.41
CA TYR A 206 8.10 8.81 18.84
C TYR A 206 9.54 8.60 19.28
N ASP A 207 10.23 7.58 18.76
CA ASP A 207 11.65 7.36 19.03
C ASP A 207 12.52 8.50 18.50
N ALA A 208 12.14 9.11 17.36
CA ALA A 208 12.87 10.22 16.78
C ALA A 208 12.63 11.58 17.49
N ASN A 209 11.41 11.81 17.97
CA ASN A 209 10.99 13.12 18.48
C ASN A 209 10.94 13.22 20.03
N TYR A 210 10.95 12.09 20.73
CA TYR A 210 10.82 12.07 22.19
C TYR A 210 12.05 11.38 22.83
N PHE A 211 13.10 12.17 23.02
CA PHE A 211 14.37 11.68 23.60
C PHE A 211 14.30 11.30 25.07
N GLN A 212 13.34 11.79 25.81
CA GLN A 212 13.20 11.54 27.25
C GLN A 212 11.76 11.12 27.55
N PRO A 213 11.52 9.91 28.05
CA PRO A 213 10.20 9.55 28.56
C PRO A 213 9.88 10.40 29.79
N ILE A 214 8.77 11.11 29.73
CA ILE A 214 8.23 11.84 30.89
C ILE A 214 7.36 10.86 31.65
N ASP A 215 7.64 10.66 32.94
CA ASP A 215 6.80 9.89 33.83
C ASP A 215 5.81 10.84 34.53
N LEU A 216 4.54 10.68 34.22
CA LEU A 216 3.44 11.50 34.77
C LEU A 216 2.61 10.71 35.80
N THR A 217 3.12 9.59 36.33
CA THR A 217 2.35 8.74 37.28
C THR A 217 2.11 9.41 38.61
N ASP A 218 2.96 10.34 39.03
CA ASP A 218 2.91 11.01 40.35
C ASP A 218 2.31 12.42 40.29
N GLY A 219 1.79 12.87 39.13
CA GLY A 219 1.22 14.21 38.95
C GLY A 219 -0.08 14.23 38.15
N PRO A 220 -0.88 15.29 38.29
CA PRO A 220 -2.02 15.51 37.42
C PRO A 220 -1.49 15.60 35.96
N CYS A 221 -2.12 14.83 35.07
CA CYS A 221 -1.78 14.82 33.64
C CYS A 221 -2.25 16.14 32.98
N GLU A 222 -1.79 17.31 33.49
CA GLU A 222 -2.21 18.63 33.03
C GLU A 222 -1.71 18.93 31.60
N GLU A 223 -0.65 18.26 31.17
CA GLU A 223 -0.07 18.48 29.84
C GLU A 223 -0.91 17.86 28.71
N ILE A 224 -1.81 16.91 29.01
CA ILE A 224 -2.74 16.39 28.02
C ILE A 224 -3.95 17.30 27.97
N LYS A 225 -4.18 17.96 26.82
CA LYS A 225 -5.36 18.79 26.59
C LYS A 225 -6.65 18.03 26.92
N SER A 226 -7.63 18.69 27.54
CA SER A 226 -8.87 18.04 28.02
C SER A 226 -9.62 17.26 26.96
N GLU A 227 -9.63 17.74 25.71
CA GLU A 227 -10.19 17.03 24.56
C GLU A 227 -9.45 15.72 24.24
N ALA A 228 -8.12 15.74 24.35
CA ALA A 228 -7.30 14.55 24.11
C ALA A 228 -7.48 13.49 25.22
N ARG A 229 -7.84 13.88 26.45
CA ARG A 229 -8.10 12.94 27.56
C ARG A 229 -9.30 12.03 27.28
N GLY A 230 -10.40 12.60 26.78
CA GLY A 230 -11.58 11.83 26.40
C GLY A 230 -11.23 10.75 25.37
N HIS A 231 -10.59 11.15 24.30
CA HIS A 231 -10.15 10.22 23.25
C HIS A 231 -9.16 9.16 23.75
N LEU A 232 -8.26 9.52 24.69
CA LEU A 232 -7.32 8.58 25.27
C LEU A 232 -8.02 7.51 26.13
N ILE A 233 -9.02 7.91 26.92
CA ILE A 233 -9.83 7.00 27.73
C ILE A 233 -10.60 6.05 26.83
N ASP A 234 -11.31 6.57 25.83
CA ASP A 234 -12.06 5.75 24.87
C ASP A 234 -11.18 4.76 24.11
N ALA A 235 -9.98 5.22 23.70
CA ALA A 235 -9.00 4.35 23.04
C ALA A 235 -8.49 3.25 23.99
N ALA A 236 -8.21 3.59 25.25
CA ALA A 236 -7.75 2.64 26.26
C ALA A 236 -8.82 1.59 26.55
N ASP A 237 -10.08 1.98 26.71
CA ASP A 237 -11.19 1.06 26.94
C ASP A 237 -11.43 0.15 25.75
N THR A 238 -11.35 0.68 24.54
CA THR A 238 -11.46 -0.11 23.30
C THR A 238 -10.33 -1.12 23.19
N TYR A 239 -9.10 -0.70 23.49
CA TYR A 239 -7.92 -1.59 23.48
C TYR A 239 -8.07 -2.74 24.48
N LEU A 240 -8.46 -2.44 25.72
CA LEU A 240 -8.67 -3.47 26.77
C LEU A 240 -9.79 -4.44 26.39
N ALA A 241 -10.88 -3.95 25.83
CA ALA A 241 -11.97 -4.79 25.35
C ALA A 241 -11.50 -5.76 24.25
N ALA A 242 -10.70 -5.27 23.30
CA ALA A 242 -10.12 -6.07 22.22
C ALA A 242 -9.12 -7.12 22.76
N GLU A 243 -8.27 -6.77 23.73
CA GLU A 243 -7.31 -7.70 24.36
C GLU A 243 -8.04 -8.84 25.09
N ARG A 244 -9.11 -8.52 25.83
CA ARG A 244 -9.97 -9.51 26.50
C ARG A 244 -10.64 -10.44 25.48
N ALA A 245 -11.15 -9.90 24.36
CA ALA A 245 -11.78 -10.68 23.30
C ALA A 245 -10.79 -11.65 22.64
N VAL A 246 -9.56 -11.20 22.36
CA VAL A 246 -8.49 -12.05 21.82
C VAL A 246 -8.13 -13.17 22.79
N THR A 247 -8.01 -12.86 24.08
CA THR A 247 -7.68 -13.84 25.12
C THR A 247 -8.79 -14.89 25.26
N ALA A 248 -10.04 -14.45 25.31
CA ALA A 248 -11.20 -15.35 25.36
C ALA A 248 -11.29 -16.21 24.09
N GLY A 249 -11.05 -15.63 22.93
CA GLY A 249 -11.01 -16.35 21.65
C GLY A 249 -9.94 -17.44 21.61
N LYS A 250 -8.73 -17.16 22.08
CA LYS A 250 -7.64 -18.16 22.18
C LYS A 250 -8.02 -19.32 23.10
N LYS A 251 -8.56 -19.02 24.29
CA LYS A 251 -9.03 -20.03 25.22
C LYS A 251 -10.12 -20.92 24.62
N CYS A 252 -11.10 -20.31 23.94
CA CYS A 252 -12.15 -21.03 23.25
C CYS A 252 -11.60 -21.94 22.14
N MET A 253 -10.63 -21.48 21.37
CA MET A 253 -9.97 -22.29 20.34
C MET A 253 -9.23 -23.50 20.95
N GLU A 254 -8.51 -23.31 22.05
CA GLU A 254 -7.79 -24.39 22.76
C GLU A 254 -8.74 -25.44 23.32
N GLU A 255 -9.84 -25.03 23.97
CA GLU A 255 -10.86 -25.92 24.51
C GLU A 255 -11.53 -26.77 23.40
N ASN A 256 -11.90 -26.12 22.28
CA ASN A 256 -12.50 -26.82 21.14
C ASN A 256 -11.50 -27.73 20.41
N ALA A 257 -10.23 -27.35 20.35
CA ALA A 257 -9.19 -28.22 19.83
C ALA A 257 -9.00 -29.49 20.67
N LEU A 258 -9.09 -29.36 22.00
CA LEU A 258 -9.07 -30.52 22.91
C LEU A 258 -10.26 -31.47 22.69
N ILE A 259 -11.46 -30.91 22.54
CA ILE A 259 -12.67 -31.68 22.24
C ILE A 259 -12.50 -32.43 20.91
N MET A 260 -12.07 -31.75 19.87
CA MET A 260 -11.82 -32.36 18.55
C MET A 260 -10.77 -33.48 18.64
N LYS A 261 -9.67 -33.26 19.36
CA LYS A 261 -8.64 -34.29 19.59
C LYS A 261 -9.21 -35.53 20.30
N HIS A 262 -10.02 -35.32 21.31
CA HIS A 262 -10.64 -36.42 22.04
C HIS A 262 -11.60 -37.24 21.17
N ILE A 263 -12.43 -36.58 20.36
CA ILE A 263 -13.39 -37.22 19.44
C ILE A 263 -12.67 -37.96 18.32
N LEU A 264 -11.68 -37.36 17.71
CA LEU A 264 -10.99 -37.93 16.55
C LEU A 264 -10.00 -39.05 16.91
N GLY A 265 -9.45 -39.03 18.15
CA GLY A 265 -8.47 -40.00 18.58
C GLY A 265 -7.29 -40.12 17.60
N GLY A 266 -7.19 -41.27 16.93
CA GLY A 266 -6.16 -41.54 15.94
C GLY A 266 -6.53 -41.19 14.49
N VAL A 267 -7.67 -40.53 14.24
CA VAL A 267 -8.12 -40.16 12.92
C VAL A 267 -7.42 -38.88 12.47
N GLU A 268 -6.64 -38.95 11.38
CA GLU A 268 -5.91 -37.80 10.88
C GLU A 268 -6.75 -36.87 10.00
N LYS A 269 -7.79 -37.37 9.36
CA LYS A 269 -8.68 -36.58 8.48
C LYS A 269 -10.11 -37.03 8.60
N VAL A 270 -11.04 -36.08 8.71
CA VAL A 270 -12.48 -36.36 8.68
C VAL A 270 -13.20 -35.24 7.93
N GLN A 271 -14.15 -35.62 7.10
CA GLN A 271 -15.08 -34.69 6.46
C GLN A 271 -16.33 -34.59 7.32
N LEU A 272 -16.69 -33.37 7.65
CA LEU A 272 -17.93 -33.06 8.38
C LEU A 272 -19.15 -33.09 7.44
N PRO A 273 -20.38 -33.30 7.97
CA PRO A 273 -21.59 -33.31 7.14
C PRO A 273 -21.84 -32.04 6.32
N ASP A 274 -21.26 -30.93 6.73
CA ASP A 274 -21.32 -29.62 6.04
C ASP A 274 -20.15 -29.39 5.05
N ASN A 275 -19.47 -30.46 4.64
CA ASN A 275 -18.32 -30.49 3.73
C ASN A 275 -17.02 -29.83 4.24
N ARG A 276 -16.96 -29.34 5.49
CA ARG A 276 -15.69 -28.89 6.07
C ARG A 276 -14.79 -30.08 6.36
N MET A 277 -13.49 -29.90 6.12
CA MET A 277 -12.47 -30.91 6.43
C MET A 277 -11.75 -30.56 7.72
N VAL A 278 -11.70 -31.51 8.65
CA VAL A 278 -10.83 -31.41 9.84
C VAL A 278 -9.59 -32.28 9.60
N ASN A 279 -8.42 -31.66 9.63
CA ASN A 279 -7.13 -32.33 9.43
C ASN A 279 -6.35 -32.31 10.75
N PHE A 280 -5.94 -33.49 11.20
CA PHE A 280 -5.07 -33.70 12.35
C PHE A 280 -3.79 -34.37 11.84
N THR A 281 -2.80 -33.56 11.46
CA THR A 281 -1.56 -34.11 10.91
C THR A 281 -0.57 -34.43 12.02
N THR A 282 -0.12 -35.67 12.10
CA THR A 282 1.01 -36.05 12.94
C THR A 282 2.30 -35.55 12.28
N VAL A 283 2.95 -34.57 12.89
CA VAL A 283 4.24 -34.05 12.40
C VAL A 283 5.36 -34.71 13.19
N ASN A 284 6.07 -35.62 12.57
CA ASN A 284 7.28 -36.23 13.13
C ASN A 284 8.47 -35.30 12.90
N TYR A 285 8.90 -34.58 13.92
CA TYR A 285 10.13 -33.81 13.88
C TYR A 285 11.32 -34.75 14.02
N LYS A 286 12.14 -34.83 12.96
CA LYS A 286 13.46 -35.46 13.08
C LYS A 286 14.32 -34.67 14.04
N ALA A 287 15.04 -35.33 14.95
CA ALA A 287 16.01 -34.66 15.79
C ALA A 287 16.97 -33.83 14.89
N GLN A 288 16.97 -32.52 15.11
CA GLN A 288 17.94 -31.65 14.43
C GLN A 288 19.18 -31.54 15.32
N PRO A 289 20.40 -31.57 14.72
CA PRO A 289 21.60 -31.28 15.49
C PRO A 289 21.49 -29.86 16.08
N GLU A 290 22.03 -29.70 17.27
CA GLU A 290 22.05 -28.42 17.96
C GLU A 290 22.66 -27.34 17.06
N LYS A 291 21.84 -26.41 16.60
CA LYS A 291 22.31 -25.27 15.83
C LYS A 291 22.68 -24.17 16.81
N ILE A 292 23.98 -23.91 16.98
CA ILE A 292 24.44 -22.72 17.67
C ILE A 292 23.92 -21.51 16.85
N LYS A 293 22.88 -20.87 17.34
CA LYS A 293 22.33 -19.65 16.75
C LYS A 293 23.26 -18.50 17.16
N ILE A 294 24.24 -18.20 16.33
CA ILE A 294 25.02 -16.97 16.49
C ILE A 294 24.03 -15.83 16.15
N THR A 295 23.45 -15.23 17.17
CA THR A 295 22.69 -14.00 17.02
C THR A 295 23.72 -12.88 16.91
N PRO A 296 23.77 -12.13 15.81
CA PRO A 296 24.65 -10.96 15.74
C PRO A 296 24.33 -10.03 16.91
N ALA A 297 25.36 -9.45 17.50
CA ALA A 297 25.17 -8.40 18.50
C ALA A 297 24.25 -7.34 17.89
N LYS A 298 23.16 -7.05 18.57
CA LYS A 298 22.29 -5.93 18.20
C LYS A 298 22.79 -4.71 18.98
N ASP A 299 22.90 -3.60 18.27
CA ASP A 299 23.10 -2.32 18.91
C ASP A 299 21.99 -2.07 19.94
N ALA A 300 22.33 -1.38 21.02
CA ALA A 300 21.34 -1.02 22.03
C ALA A 300 20.24 -0.19 21.35
N TYR A 301 18.99 -0.62 21.47
CA TYR A 301 17.85 0.11 20.95
C TYR A 301 16.79 0.26 22.05
N THR A 302 16.14 1.41 22.07
CA THR A 302 15.04 1.70 22.97
C THR A 302 13.73 1.42 22.26
N THR A 303 12.86 0.61 22.85
CA THR A 303 11.50 0.41 22.34
C THR A 303 10.49 0.86 23.37
N ARG A 304 9.44 1.54 22.92
CA ARG A 304 8.26 1.82 23.75
C ARG A 304 7.26 0.68 23.60
N ARG A 305 6.82 0.13 24.74
CA ARG A 305 5.74 -0.87 24.78
C ARG A 305 4.54 -0.26 25.44
N PHE A 306 3.42 -0.33 24.74
CA PHE A 306 2.12 0.05 25.29
C PHE A 306 1.63 -1.03 26.25
N LYS A 307 1.26 -0.64 27.48
CA LYS A 307 0.66 -1.52 28.46
C LYS A 307 -0.33 -0.74 29.30
N ILE A 308 -1.58 -1.19 29.34
CA ILE A 308 -2.61 -0.68 30.24
C ILE A 308 -2.67 -1.59 31.46
N LYS A 309 -2.60 -1.00 32.65
CA LYS A 309 -2.87 -1.70 33.89
C LYS A 309 -4.25 -1.26 34.37
N GLU A 310 -5.10 -2.23 34.69
CA GLU A 310 -6.33 -1.98 35.42
C GLU A 310 -5.97 -1.79 36.89
N SER A 311 -6.48 -0.74 37.53
CA SER A 311 -6.32 -0.45 38.96
C SER A 311 -7.29 -1.28 39.78
#